data_1bcab82731d77fdb45172d5290e752e4
#
_entry.id   1bcab82731d77fdb45172d5290e752e4
#
_cell.length_a   1.000
_cell.length_b   1.000
_cell.length_c   1.000
_cell.angle_alpha   90.00
_cell.angle_beta   90.00
_cell.angle_gamma   90.00
#
_symmetry.space_group_name_H-M   'P 1'
#
loop_
_entity.id
_entity.type
_entity.pdbx_description
1 polymer ?
#
loop_
_entity_poly.entity_id
_entity_poly.type
_entity_poly.pdbx_seq_one_letter_code
_entity_poly.pdbx_strand_id
1 'polypeptide(L)'
;MDKKSQTKLQAAGWRIGDAQDFLQLTEQELMLLQIKESLSQAVRMMRTRQKLTQTELAKRMHSSQARAARIEGADASVTADLMLQALIATGANRREINKALQL
;
A
#
# COMPACT_ATOMS: atom_id res chain seq x y z
N MET A 1 9.42 14.69 4.26
CA MET A 1 9.19 14.37 2.84
C MET A 1 7.93 13.52 2.76
N ASP A 2 7.08 13.75 1.80
CA ASP A 2 5.82 13.04 1.68
C ASP A 2 5.97 11.69 0.95
N LYS A 3 4.90 10.92 0.91
CA LYS A 3 4.87 9.60 0.29
C LYS A 3 5.13 9.66 -1.21
N LYS A 4 4.66 10.70 -1.86
CA LYS A 4 4.84 10.90 -3.30
C LYS A 4 6.32 11.07 -3.65
N SER A 5 7.06 11.84 -2.87
CA SER A 5 8.50 12.03 -3.06
C SER A 5 9.24 10.70 -2.87
N GLN A 6 8.83 9.91 -1.87
CA GLN A 6 9.42 8.60 -1.63
C GLN A 6 9.18 7.64 -2.79
N THR A 7 7.98 7.64 -3.35
CA THR A 7 7.67 6.82 -4.52
C THR A 7 8.55 7.20 -5.71
N LYS A 8 8.81 8.50 -5.89
CA LYS A 8 9.73 8.98 -6.92
C LYS A 8 11.14 8.49 -6.71
N LEU A 9 11.62 8.48 -5.46
CA LEU A 9 12.96 7.97 -5.14
C LEU A 9 13.07 6.49 -5.49
N GLN A 10 12.07 5.69 -5.17
CA GLN A 10 12.05 4.27 -5.51
C GLN A 10 12.05 4.07 -7.03
N ALA A 11 11.24 4.85 -7.75
CA ALA A 11 11.17 4.77 -9.20
C ALA A 11 12.48 5.18 -9.87
N ALA A 12 13.27 6.04 -9.23
CA ALA A 12 14.59 6.46 -9.71
C ALA A 12 15.71 5.48 -9.34
N GLY A 13 15.37 4.31 -8.76
CA GLY A 13 16.35 3.28 -8.41
C GLY A 13 16.79 3.28 -6.96
N TRP A 14 16.17 4.09 -6.12
CA TRP A 14 16.47 4.11 -4.69
C TRP A 14 15.83 2.92 -3.99
N ARG A 15 16.57 2.30 -3.09
CA ARG A 15 16.03 1.28 -2.18
C ARG A 15 15.42 1.96 -0.97
N ILE A 16 14.55 1.21 -0.23
CA ILE A 16 13.99 1.71 1.02
C ILE A 16 15.08 2.04 2.03
N GLY A 17 16.17 1.24 2.11
CA GLY A 17 17.30 1.51 2.99
C GLY A 17 18.03 2.80 2.63
N ASP A 18 18.18 3.09 1.33
CA ASP A 18 18.78 4.35 0.87
C ASP A 18 17.86 5.53 1.20
N ALA A 19 16.55 5.34 1.04
CA ALA A 19 15.56 6.34 1.39
C ALA A 19 15.56 6.62 2.90
N GLN A 20 15.84 5.61 3.75
CA GLN A 20 15.95 5.80 5.19
C GLN A 20 17.00 6.86 5.52
N ASP A 21 18.21 6.73 4.96
CA ASP A 21 19.29 7.68 5.21
C ASP A 21 18.93 9.08 4.69
N PHE A 22 18.38 9.14 3.50
CA PHE A 22 18.00 10.39 2.86
C PHE A 22 16.88 11.11 3.62
N LEU A 23 15.88 10.37 4.11
CA LEU A 23 14.72 10.90 4.79
C LEU A 23 14.90 10.98 6.31
N GLN A 24 16.00 10.47 6.83
CA GLN A 24 16.29 10.42 8.27
C GLN A 24 15.18 9.70 9.06
N LEU A 25 14.69 8.58 8.50
CA LEU A 25 13.64 7.78 9.12
C LEU A 25 14.21 6.94 10.27
N THR A 26 13.42 6.78 11.34
CA THR A 26 13.74 5.81 12.38
C THR A 26 13.51 4.39 11.86
N GLU A 27 14.03 3.39 12.60
CA GLU A 27 13.81 1.99 12.26
C GLU A 27 12.32 1.63 12.30
N GLN A 28 11.58 2.17 13.27
CA GLN A 28 10.15 1.94 13.36
C GLN A 28 9.40 2.55 12.18
N GLU A 29 9.77 3.76 11.79
CA GLU A 29 9.16 4.42 10.63
C GLU A 29 9.46 3.65 9.34
N LEU A 30 10.68 3.15 9.19
CA LEU A 30 11.05 2.34 8.04
C LEU A 30 10.25 1.04 7.99
N MET A 31 10.09 0.38 9.13
CA MET A 31 9.31 -0.86 9.20
C MET A 31 7.86 -0.63 8.83
N LEU A 32 7.24 0.44 9.36
CA LEU A 32 5.86 0.79 9.00
C LEU A 32 5.74 1.05 7.50
N LEU A 33 6.72 1.74 6.94
CA LEU A 33 6.76 2.03 5.52
C LEU A 33 6.80 0.75 4.68
N GLN A 34 7.63 -0.21 5.08
CA GLN A 34 7.73 -1.50 4.40
C GLN A 34 6.41 -2.29 4.49
N ILE A 35 5.76 -2.25 5.64
CA ILE A 35 4.46 -2.90 5.83
C ILE A 35 3.43 -2.27 4.90
N LYS A 36 3.35 -0.94 4.87
CA LYS A 36 2.40 -0.24 4.01
C LYS A 36 2.64 -0.53 2.53
N GLU A 37 3.91 -0.58 2.12
CA GLU A 37 4.26 -0.91 0.75
C GLU A 37 3.79 -2.33 0.38
N SER A 38 4.03 -3.29 1.26
CA SER A 38 3.58 -4.67 1.05
C SER A 38 2.06 -4.76 0.95
N LEU A 39 1.35 -4.05 1.81
CA LEU A 39 -0.11 -4.04 1.81
C LEU A 39 -0.66 -3.41 0.53
N SER A 40 -0.10 -2.29 0.08
CA SER A 40 -0.59 -1.62 -1.13
C SER A 40 -0.38 -2.49 -2.37
N GLN A 41 0.75 -3.17 -2.45
CA GLN A 41 1.01 -4.11 -3.55
C GLN A 41 0.05 -5.28 -3.52
N ALA A 42 -0.24 -5.80 -2.33
CA ALA A 42 -1.18 -6.92 -2.18
C ALA A 42 -2.60 -6.50 -2.60
N VAL A 43 -3.03 -5.29 -2.25
CA VAL A 43 -4.34 -4.77 -2.67
C VAL A 43 -4.42 -4.74 -4.20
N ARG A 44 -3.41 -4.18 -4.85
CA ARG A 44 -3.38 -4.12 -6.32
C ARG A 44 -3.39 -5.52 -6.93
N MET A 45 -2.57 -6.42 -6.41
CA MET A 45 -2.47 -7.77 -6.94
C MET A 45 -3.79 -8.52 -6.80
N MET A 46 -4.41 -8.47 -5.62
CA MET A 46 -5.68 -9.15 -5.37
C MET A 46 -6.81 -8.54 -6.20
N ARG A 47 -6.82 -7.20 -6.30
CA ARG A 47 -7.83 -6.52 -7.11
C ARG A 47 -7.75 -6.98 -8.58
N THR A 48 -6.56 -6.97 -9.16
CA THR A 48 -6.37 -7.37 -10.56
C THR A 48 -6.65 -8.85 -10.78
N ARG A 49 -6.28 -9.69 -9.82
CA ARG A 49 -6.59 -11.12 -9.87
C ARG A 49 -8.10 -11.37 -9.90
N GLN A 50 -8.86 -10.58 -9.15
CA GLN A 50 -10.32 -10.65 -9.13
C GLN A 50 -10.98 -9.91 -10.29
N LYS A 51 -10.17 -9.31 -11.17
CA LYS A 51 -10.65 -8.53 -12.32
C LYS A 51 -11.53 -7.35 -11.90
N LEU A 52 -11.24 -6.75 -10.76
CA LEU A 52 -11.94 -5.56 -10.27
C LEU A 52 -11.22 -4.31 -10.72
N THR A 53 -12.00 -3.28 -11.08
CA THR A 53 -11.45 -1.94 -11.28
C THR A 53 -11.26 -1.25 -9.93
N GLN A 54 -10.50 -0.15 -9.91
CA GLN A 54 -10.38 0.66 -8.69
C GLN A 54 -11.74 1.21 -8.26
N THR A 55 -12.59 1.56 -9.22
CA THR A 55 -13.95 2.04 -8.94
C THR A 55 -14.79 0.95 -8.27
N GLU A 56 -14.68 -0.28 -8.74
CA GLU A 56 -15.40 -1.41 -8.13
C GLU A 56 -14.91 -1.70 -6.72
N LEU A 57 -13.60 -1.65 -6.50
CA LEU A 57 -13.05 -1.80 -5.16
C LEU A 57 -13.56 -0.67 -4.25
N ALA A 58 -13.54 0.56 -4.74
CA ALA A 58 -14.04 1.71 -3.98
C ALA A 58 -15.50 1.53 -3.57
N LYS A 59 -16.35 1.00 -4.45
CA LYS A 59 -17.74 0.72 -4.12
C LYS A 59 -17.87 -0.28 -2.99
N ARG A 60 -17.07 -1.34 -3.01
CA ARG A 60 -17.04 -2.34 -1.93
C ARG A 60 -16.66 -1.73 -0.58
N MET A 61 -15.84 -0.69 -0.62
CA MET A 61 -15.37 0.00 0.57
C MET A 61 -16.26 1.20 0.95
N HIS A 62 -17.31 1.46 0.20
CA HIS A 62 -18.13 2.67 0.35
C HIS A 62 -17.28 3.94 0.28
N SER A 63 -16.37 3.97 -0.69
CA SER A 63 -15.38 5.04 -0.84
C SER A 63 -15.31 5.50 -2.30
N SER A 64 -14.34 6.35 -2.61
CA SER A 64 -14.14 6.91 -3.96
C SER A 64 -13.01 6.21 -4.70
N GLN A 65 -13.06 6.27 -6.03
CA GLN A 65 -11.96 5.74 -6.87
C GLN A 65 -10.65 6.44 -6.55
N ALA A 66 -10.69 7.76 -6.29
CA ALA A 66 -9.48 8.50 -5.94
C ALA A 66 -8.84 7.95 -4.66
N ARG A 67 -9.66 7.55 -3.67
CA ARG A 67 -9.17 6.96 -2.43
C ARG A 67 -8.58 5.57 -2.68
N ALA A 68 -9.23 4.75 -3.50
CA ALA A 68 -8.69 3.45 -3.88
C ALA A 68 -7.34 3.59 -4.60
N ALA A 69 -7.20 4.58 -5.48
CA ALA A 69 -5.94 4.85 -6.15
C ALA A 69 -4.84 5.24 -5.15
N ARG A 70 -5.16 6.06 -4.14
CA ARG A 70 -4.19 6.42 -3.10
C ARG A 70 -3.78 5.22 -2.25
N ILE A 71 -4.71 4.32 -1.95
CA ILE A 71 -4.39 3.09 -1.23
C ILE A 71 -3.36 2.27 -2.02
N GLU A 72 -3.60 2.06 -3.31
CA GLU A 72 -2.70 1.28 -4.15
C GLU A 72 -1.38 1.99 -4.43
N GLY A 73 -1.36 3.31 -4.35
CA GLY A 73 -0.14 4.11 -4.45
C GLY A 73 0.62 4.25 -3.14
N ALA A 74 0.13 3.65 -2.06
CA ALA A 74 0.71 3.74 -0.72
C ALA A 74 0.94 5.20 -0.29
N ASP A 75 -0.04 6.06 -0.57
CA ASP A 75 0.00 7.48 -0.23
C ASP A 75 0.20 7.66 1.29
N ALA A 76 0.97 8.67 1.67
CA ALA A 76 1.27 8.94 3.08
C ALA A 76 0.02 9.19 3.92
N SER A 77 -1.06 9.71 3.31
CA SER A 77 -2.31 9.98 4.01
C SER A 77 -3.11 8.71 4.32
N VAL A 78 -2.74 7.57 3.74
CA VAL A 78 -3.46 6.31 3.91
C VAL A 78 -2.84 5.53 5.07
N THR A 79 -3.68 5.08 6.00
CA THR A 79 -3.22 4.28 7.14
C THR A 79 -3.10 2.81 6.74
N ALA A 80 -2.28 2.05 7.48
CA ALA A 80 -2.18 0.61 7.30
C ALA A 80 -3.53 -0.07 7.54
N ASP A 81 -4.32 0.44 8.48
CA ASP A 81 -5.67 -0.06 8.74
C ASP A 81 -6.56 0.04 7.50
N LEU A 82 -6.53 1.18 6.82
CA LEU A 82 -7.31 1.37 5.61
C LEU A 82 -6.83 0.44 4.48
N MET A 83 -5.54 0.20 4.38
CA MET A 83 -4.97 -0.74 3.42
C MET A 83 -5.45 -2.17 3.69
N LEU A 84 -5.50 -2.56 4.96
CA LEU A 84 -6.05 -3.87 5.35
C LEU A 84 -7.53 -3.98 5.01
N GLN A 85 -8.31 -2.94 5.25
CA GLN A 85 -9.72 -2.91 4.87
C GLN A 85 -9.88 -3.10 3.36
N ALA A 86 -9.04 -2.43 2.57
CA ALA A 86 -9.07 -2.58 1.11
C ALA A 86 -8.74 -4.00 0.69
N LEU A 87 -7.73 -4.60 1.31
CA LEU A 87 -7.33 -5.97 1.01
C LEU A 87 -8.46 -6.95 1.31
N ILE A 88 -9.14 -6.78 2.45
CA ILE A 88 -10.31 -7.59 2.80
C ILE A 88 -11.42 -7.38 1.78
N ALA A 89 -11.63 -6.15 1.33
CA ALA A 89 -12.67 -5.81 0.35
C ALA A 89 -12.42 -6.47 -1.01
N THR A 90 -11.18 -6.80 -1.37
CA THR A 90 -10.88 -7.54 -2.60
C THR A 90 -11.30 -8.99 -2.52
N GLY A 91 -11.66 -9.50 -1.34
CA GLY A 91 -12.00 -10.90 -1.12
C GLY A 91 -10.84 -11.74 -0.63
N ALA A 92 -9.73 -11.11 -0.22
CA ALA A 92 -8.57 -11.84 0.30
C ALA A 92 -8.94 -12.59 1.58
N ASN A 93 -8.50 -13.83 1.68
CA ASN A 93 -8.70 -14.64 2.87
C ASN A 93 -7.54 -14.47 3.85
N ARG A 94 -7.64 -15.09 5.03
CA ARG A 94 -6.63 -14.96 6.08
C ARG A 94 -5.24 -15.41 5.61
N ARG A 95 -5.15 -16.46 4.81
CA ARG A 95 -3.87 -16.94 4.27
C ARG A 95 -3.23 -15.88 3.38
N GLU A 96 -4.02 -15.27 2.52
CA GLU A 96 -3.53 -14.24 1.60
C GLU A 96 -3.10 -12.98 2.34
N ILE A 97 -3.85 -12.59 3.37
CA ILE A 97 -3.47 -11.45 4.22
C ILE A 97 -2.17 -11.75 4.97
N ASN A 98 -2.06 -12.95 5.54
CA ASN A 98 -0.85 -13.35 6.23
C ASN A 98 0.37 -13.32 5.31
N LYS A 99 0.20 -13.80 4.07
CA LYS A 99 1.26 -13.76 3.07
C LYS A 99 1.66 -12.33 2.74
N ALA A 100 0.68 -11.43 2.63
CA ALA A 100 0.95 -10.00 2.34
C ALA A 100 1.75 -9.32 3.46
N LEU A 101 1.64 -9.79 4.69
CA LEU A 101 2.35 -9.23 5.85
C LEU A 101 3.75 -9.82 6.04
N GLN A 102 4.14 -10.81 5.26
CA GLN A 102 5.50 -11.37 5.32
C GLN A 102 6.47 -10.36 4.69
N LEU A 103 7.47 -9.98 5.45
CA LEU A 103 8.47 -9.00 5.03
C LEU A 103 9.80 -9.68 4.66
#